data_6ca6618c7f8416cd774b9d0aba14766c
#
_entry.id   6ca6618c7f8416cd774b9d0aba14766c
#
_cell.length_a   1.000
_cell.length_b   1.000
_cell.length_c   1.000
_cell.angle_alpha   90.00
_cell.angle_beta   90.00
_cell.angle_gamma   90.00
#
_symmetry.space_group_name_H-M   'P 1'
#
loop_
_entity.id
_entity.type
_entity.pdbx_description
1 polymer ?
#
loop_
_entity_poly.entity_id
_entity_poly.type
_entity_poly.pdbx_seq_one_letter_code
_entity_poly.pdbx_strand_id
1 'polypeptide(L)'
;LKDASSAAVYGARGAFGVILVTTKRAAGERFTVRYDGSVSILSRTVKPDMVNDGLQWTDQFLESYRNCYGYDPTSINNLFAFNNAWYEELKRRDADRSRVNEAGRYEYFGNTDWDAAIYKKSTAAHQHSLNISGGSERIKFSISGRYFSQDGIYNAVNDWYNQYNGRVKVWGKIRDWWTVESNTSFVNRTYRQPMSYSGKMLVQRQWEHQGYPMQLITNPDGSWTDAAVCVGVAGMQTDRSYQHNKKFDMTQNIAMTFDLMKDVLQLKGDFTYYYNQSERDRKEAIYDFKNGPELPSSRAAFDSLEQKYFNNNYMAGNVYLTWTPRLGDDHSLKVMAGW
;
A
#
# COMPACT_ATOMS: atom_id res chain seq x y z
N LEU A 1 15.03 -1.94 24.32
CA LEU A 1 15.41 -1.37 25.64
C LEU A 1 14.15 -0.84 26.31
N LYS A 2 13.82 -1.34 27.51
CA LYS A 2 12.68 -0.89 28.33
C LYS A 2 13.13 -0.24 29.64
N ASP A 3 14.42 -0.31 29.91
CA ASP A 3 15.02 0.26 31.11
C ASP A 3 15.30 1.75 30.93
N ALA A 4 14.90 2.55 31.92
CA ALA A 4 14.99 4.00 31.87
C ALA A 4 16.43 4.52 31.74
N SER A 5 17.39 3.85 32.39
CA SER A 5 18.82 4.24 32.32
C SER A 5 19.40 4.00 30.92
N SER A 6 19.04 2.89 30.29
CA SER A 6 19.46 2.58 28.92
C SER A 6 18.73 3.47 27.88
N ALA A 7 17.50 3.88 28.16
CA ALA A 7 16.72 4.76 27.29
C ALA A 7 17.15 6.23 27.38
N ALA A 8 17.74 6.65 28.51
CA ALA A 8 18.19 8.04 28.71
C ALA A 8 19.22 8.52 27.69
N VAL A 9 20.04 7.62 27.15
CA VAL A 9 21.01 7.91 26.08
C VAL A 9 20.33 8.40 24.79
N TYR A 10 19.04 8.07 24.61
CA TYR A 10 18.26 8.44 23.42
C TYR A 10 17.37 9.68 23.65
N GLY A 11 17.52 10.33 24.82
CA GLY A 11 16.81 11.56 25.18
C GLY A 11 15.29 11.36 25.29
N ALA A 12 14.52 12.45 25.15
CA ALA A 12 13.07 12.45 25.31
C ALA A 12 12.34 11.48 24.33
N ARG A 13 12.92 11.19 23.18
CA ARG A 13 12.36 10.22 22.20
C ARG A 13 12.41 8.77 22.70
N GLY A 14 13.26 8.47 23.68
CA GLY A 14 13.37 7.14 24.31
C GLY A 14 12.36 6.89 25.43
N ALA A 15 11.51 7.87 25.80
CA ALA A 15 10.60 7.78 26.95
C ALA A 15 9.61 6.60 26.87
N PHE A 16 9.23 6.16 25.67
CA PHE A 16 8.33 5.02 25.44
C PHE A 16 9.05 3.72 25.11
N GLY A 17 10.38 3.70 25.29
CA GLY A 17 11.24 2.58 24.96
C GLY A 17 11.95 2.74 23.61
N VAL A 18 13.01 1.94 23.41
CA VAL A 18 13.86 1.98 22.22
C VAL A 18 14.01 0.57 21.65
N ILE A 19 13.79 0.44 20.35
CA ILE A 19 14.13 -0.78 19.59
C ILE A 19 15.44 -0.52 18.87
N LEU A 20 16.52 -1.16 19.36
CA LEU A 20 17.83 -1.07 18.74
C LEU A 20 17.98 -2.20 17.71
N VAL A 21 18.07 -1.84 16.43
CA VAL A 21 18.33 -2.80 15.35
C VAL A 21 19.80 -2.74 14.93
N THR A 22 20.55 -3.78 15.29
CA THR A 22 21.93 -3.93 14.87
C THR A 22 21.98 -4.88 13.66
N THR A 23 22.41 -4.39 12.53
CA THR A 23 22.54 -5.20 11.33
C THR A 23 23.90 -5.92 11.32
N LYS A 24 23.91 -7.17 10.84
CA LYS A 24 25.15 -7.95 10.74
C LYS A 24 26.21 -7.20 9.93
N ARG A 25 27.44 -7.21 10.44
CA ARG A 25 28.63 -6.81 9.65
C ARG A 25 28.94 -7.94 8.67
N ALA A 26 29.64 -7.61 7.57
CA ALA A 26 30.23 -8.65 6.73
C ALA A 26 31.14 -9.53 7.61
N ALA A 27 30.79 -10.79 7.74
CA ALA A 27 31.53 -11.72 8.57
C ALA A 27 32.52 -12.48 7.69
N GLY A 28 33.80 -12.27 7.94
CA GLY A 28 34.85 -13.09 7.35
C GLY A 28 35.55 -12.47 6.15
N GLU A 29 36.70 -13.07 5.82
CA GLU A 29 37.59 -12.69 4.72
C GLU A 29 37.14 -13.31 3.40
N ARG A 30 36.24 -14.31 3.45
CA ARG A 30 35.78 -15.02 2.26
C ARG A 30 34.76 -14.18 1.49
N PHE A 31 34.98 -14.10 0.21
CA PHE A 31 33.99 -13.58 -0.72
C PHE A 31 32.77 -14.53 -0.77
N THR A 32 31.57 -14.00 -0.56
CA THR A 32 30.35 -14.77 -0.53
C THR A 32 29.30 -14.09 -1.39
N VAL A 33 28.68 -14.86 -2.27
CA VAL A 33 27.51 -14.45 -3.04
C VAL A 33 26.34 -15.33 -2.59
N ARG A 34 25.24 -14.68 -2.22
CA ARG A 34 24.00 -15.38 -1.85
C ARG A 34 22.84 -14.80 -2.64
N TYR A 35 22.10 -15.68 -3.26
CA TYR A 35 20.84 -15.36 -3.92
C TYR A 35 19.69 -16.10 -3.23
N ASP A 36 18.60 -15.39 -2.97
CA ASP A 36 17.35 -15.94 -2.44
C ASP A 36 16.20 -15.47 -3.35
N GLY A 37 15.39 -16.42 -3.83
CA GLY A 37 14.21 -16.16 -4.65
C GLY A 37 12.97 -16.79 -4.04
N SER A 38 11.82 -16.13 -4.15
CA SER A 38 10.53 -16.70 -3.76
C SER A 38 9.42 -16.23 -4.70
N VAL A 39 8.44 -17.12 -4.90
CA VAL A 39 7.18 -16.84 -5.59
C VAL A 39 6.06 -17.18 -4.63
N SER A 40 5.03 -16.35 -4.57
CA SER A 40 3.88 -16.52 -3.69
C SER A 40 2.59 -16.35 -4.50
N ILE A 41 1.61 -17.20 -4.21
CA ILE A 41 0.23 -17.02 -4.68
C ILE A 41 -0.55 -16.49 -3.48
N LEU A 42 -1.22 -15.38 -3.68
CA LEU A 42 -1.97 -14.65 -2.67
C LEU A 42 -3.46 -14.75 -2.98
N SER A 43 -4.26 -14.99 -1.95
CA SER A 43 -5.73 -14.95 -2.04
C SER A 43 -6.28 -14.08 -0.91
N ARG A 44 -7.49 -13.55 -1.09
CA ARG A 44 -8.14 -12.81 -0.03
C ARG A 44 -8.46 -13.75 1.14
N THR A 45 -8.07 -13.35 2.33
CA THR A 45 -8.36 -14.11 3.57
C THR A 45 -9.78 -13.89 4.06
N VAL A 46 -10.36 -12.74 3.72
CA VAL A 46 -11.74 -12.38 4.06
C VAL A 46 -12.47 -12.00 2.77
N LYS A 47 -13.56 -12.69 2.51
CA LYS A 47 -14.55 -12.36 1.50
C LYS A 47 -15.87 -12.12 2.23
N PRO A 48 -16.51 -10.94 2.11
CA PRO A 48 -17.84 -10.74 2.68
C PRO A 48 -18.83 -11.71 2.02
N ASP A 49 -19.71 -12.26 2.83
CA ASP A 49 -20.84 -13.07 2.34
C ASP A 49 -21.93 -12.13 1.86
N MET A 50 -22.01 -11.95 0.55
CA MET A 50 -22.93 -11.00 -0.08
C MET A 50 -24.09 -11.73 -0.72
N VAL A 51 -25.28 -11.15 -0.60
CA VAL A 51 -26.46 -11.61 -1.33
C VAL A 51 -26.36 -11.15 -2.79
N ASN A 52 -26.08 -12.09 -3.71
CA ASN A 52 -25.96 -11.80 -5.13
C ASN A 52 -27.25 -12.09 -5.93
N ASP A 53 -28.27 -12.67 -5.30
CA ASP A 53 -29.61 -12.86 -5.88
C ASP A 53 -30.42 -11.55 -5.69
N GLY A 54 -30.80 -10.93 -6.80
CA GLY A 54 -31.50 -9.64 -6.80
C GLY A 54 -32.88 -9.72 -6.13
N LEU A 55 -33.60 -10.82 -6.27
CA LEU A 55 -34.90 -11.02 -5.60
C LEU A 55 -34.72 -11.20 -4.10
N GLN A 56 -33.82 -12.09 -3.68
CA GLN A 56 -33.53 -12.32 -2.26
C GLN A 56 -33.10 -11.01 -1.56
N TRP A 57 -32.23 -10.23 -2.20
CA TRP A 57 -31.78 -8.94 -1.68
C TRP A 57 -32.96 -7.98 -1.54
N THR A 58 -33.84 -7.92 -2.56
CA THR A 58 -35.01 -7.03 -2.56
C THR A 58 -36.01 -7.43 -1.48
N ASP A 59 -36.26 -8.72 -1.30
CA ASP A 59 -37.18 -9.23 -0.26
C ASP A 59 -36.68 -8.87 1.14
N GLN A 60 -35.39 -9.05 1.42
CA GLN A 60 -34.76 -8.69 2.69
C GLN A 60 -34.81 -7.17 2.93
N PHE A 61 -34.56 -6.38 1.90
CA PHE A 61 -34.65 -4.93 1.97
C PHE A 61 -36.08 -4.48 2.28
N LEU A 62 -37.09 -5.02 1.60
CA LEU A 62 -38.49 -4.71 1.80
C LEU A 62 -38.96 -5.07 3.20
N GLU A 63 -38.58 -6.26 3.68
CA GLU A 63 -38.90 -6.70 5.04
C GLU A 63 -38.30 -5.75 6.08
N SER A 64 -37.01 -5.42 5.92
CA SER A 64 -36.31 -4.50 6.82
C SER A 64 -36.96 -3.10 6.81
N TYR A 65 -37.32 -2.60 5.63
CA TYR A 65 -37.94 -1.29 5.49
C TYR A 65 -39.34 -1.24 6.12
N ARG A 66 -40.17 -2.28 5.86
CA ARG A 66 -41.49 -2.41 6.47
C ARG A 66 -41.44 -2.46 8.00
N ASN A 67 -40.49 -3.22 8.54
CA ASN A 67 -40.27 -3.33 9.98
C ASN A 67 -39.85 -2.00 10.61
N CYS A 68 -39.13 -1.16 9.88
CA CYS A 68 -38.70 0.14 10.37
C CYS A 68 -39.72 1.24 10.22
N TYR A 69 -40.45 1.30 9.10
CA TYR A 69 -41.29 2.43 8.72
C TYR A 69 -42.80 2.11 8.65
N GLY A 70 -43.19 0.83 8.62
CA GLY A 70 -44.56 0.39 8.53
C GLY A 70 -45.20 0.48 7.13
N TYR A 71 -44.44 0.83 6.09
CA TYR A 71 -44.89 0.93 4.69
C TYR A 71 -43.78 0.57 3.72
N ASP A 72 -44.14 0.38 2.44
CA ASP A 72 -43.19 0.05 1.37
C ASP A 72 -42.41 1.29 0.89
N PRO A 73 -41.14 1.14 0.54
CA PRO A 73 -40.34 2.24 -0.02
C PRO A 73 -40.84 2.63 -1.41
N THR A 74 -40.67 3.90 -1.76
CA THR A 74 -40.93 4.40 -3.12
C THR A 74 -39.69 4.36 -4.01
N SER A 75 -38.51 4.22 -3.40
CA SER A 75 -37.23 4.10 -4.11
C SER A 75 -36.21 3.36 -3.24
N ILE A 76 -35.31 2.65 -3.91
CA ILE A 76 -34.12 2.07 -3.28
C ILE A 76 -32.94 2.97 -3.62
N ASN A 77 -32.49 3.78 -2.67
CA ASN A 77 -31.48 4.79 -2.90
C ASN A 77 -31.91 5.73 -4.06
N ASN A 78 -31.29 6.61 -4.57
CA ASN A 78 -31.66 7.49 -5.70
C ASN A 78 -31.44 6.85 -7.09
N LEU A 79 -31.12 5.54 -7.15
CA LEU A 79 -30.74 4.87 -8.41
C LEU A 79 -31.92 4.37 -9.21
N PHE A 80 -33.01 3.92 -8.56
CA PHE A 80 -34.25 3.51 -9.25
C PHE A 80 -35.45 3.55 -8.30
N ALA A 81 -36.61 3.84 -8.88
CA ALA A 81 -37.85 3.82 -8.13
C ALA A 81 -38.34 2.37 -7.97
N PHE A 82 -38.69 2.02 -6.72
CA PHE A 82 -39.39 0.77 -6.45
C PHE A 82 -40.87 0.92 -6.74
N ASN A 83 -41.44 -0.01 -7.50
CA ASN A 83 -42.88 -0.15 -7.69
C ASN A 83 -43.28 -1.61 -7.84
N ASN A 84 -44.57 -1.90 -7.63
CA ASN A 84 -45.09 -3.25 -7.68
C ASN A 84 -44.87 -3.93 -9.05
N ALA A 85 -45.00 -3.19 -10.14
CA ALA A 85 -44.80 -3.77 -11.49
C ALA A 85 -43.35 -4.20 -11.72
N TRP A 86 -42.38 -3.41 -11.25
CA TRP A 86 -40.98 -3.78 -11.29
C TRP A 86 -40.69 -5.02 -10.42
N TYR A 87 -41.26 -5.07 -9.20
CA TYR A 87 -41.06 -6.19 -8.29
C TYR A 87 -41.67 -7.50 -8.82
N GLU A 88 -42.88 -7.46 -9.38
CA GLU A 88 -43.50 -8.64 -10.03
C GLU A 88 -42.68 -9.12 -11.23
N GLU A 89 -42.04 -8.22 -11.96
CA GLU A 89 -41.13 -8.59 -13.06
C GLU A 89 -39.86 -9.26 -12.54
N LEU A 90 -39.29 -8.75 -11.43
CA LEU A 90 -38.13 -9.36 -10.80
C LEU A 90 -38.40 -10.79 -10.34
N LYS A 91 -39.62 -11.07 -9.82
CA LYS A 91 -40.04 -12.40 -9.37
C LYS A 91 -40.06 -13.46 -10.48
N ARG A 92 -40.11 -13.06 -11.76
CA ARG A 92 -40.09 -14.01 -12.90
C ARG A 92 -38.76 -14.71 -13.07
N ARG A 93 -37.69 -14.25 -12.39
CA ARG A 93 -36.36 -14.88 -12.32
C ARG A 93 -35.72 -15.23 -13.66
N ASP A 94 -36.01 -14.53 -14.72
CA ASP A 94 -35.26 -14.65 -15.97
C ASP A 94 -33.94 -13.88 -15.78
N ALA A 95 -32.83 -14.59 -15.78
CA ALA A 95 -31.52 -14.03 -15.47
C ALA A 95 -31.14 -12.89 -16.42
N ASP A 96 -30.48 -11.88 -15.87
CA ASP A 96 -29.80 -10.79 -16.57
C ASP A 96 -30.66 -9.98 -17.55
N ARG A 97 -31.92 -9.81 -17.22
CA ARG A 97 -32.87 -9.01 -18.00
C ARG A 97 -32.81 -7.54 -17.68
N SER A 98 -33.19 -6.80 -18.68
CA SER A 98 -33.57 -5.39 -18.55
C SER A 98 -34.74 -5.10 -19.48
N ARG A 99 -35.48 -4.06 -19.17
CA ARG A 99 -36.51 -3.51 -20.06
C ARG A 99 -36.41 -1.98 -20.11
N VAL A 100 -37.04 -1.37 -21.09
CA VAL A 100 -37.26 0.06 -21.15
C VAL A 100 -38.66 0.35 -20.62
N ASN A 101 -38.77 1.21 -19.62
CA ASN A 101 -40.06 1.62 -19.08
C ASN A 101 -40.71 2.75 -19.91
N GLU A 102 -41.93 3.16 -19.53
CA GLU A 102 -42.69 4.20 -20.21
C GLU A 102 -41.97 5.57 -20.25
N ALA A 103 -41.06 5.82 -19.32
CA ALA A 103 -40.23 7.03 -19.30
C ALA A 103 -38.96 6.92 -20.15
N GLY A 104 -38.82 5.86 -20.95
CA GLY A 104 -37.65 5.60 -21.79
C GLY A 104 -36.39 5.19 -21.00
N ARG A 105 -36.51 4.81 -19.73
CA ARG A 105 -35.39 4.42 -18.88
C ARG A 105 -35.24 2.90 -18.80
N TYR A 106 -33.98 2.43 -18.67
CA TYR A 106 -33.69 1.06 -18.36
C TYR A 106 -34.14 0.71 -16.94
N GLU A 107 -34.79 -0.43 -16.79
CA GLU A 107 -35.02 -1.14 -15.54
C GLU A 107 -34.29 -2.47 -15.59
N TYR A 108 -33.71 -2.91 -14.47
CA TYR A 108 -32.84 -4.08 -14.40
C TYR A 108 -33.40 -5.11 -13.44
N PHE A 109 -33.19 -6.40 -13.76
CA PHE A 109 -33.69 -7.57 -13.04
C PHE A 109 -32.60 -8.65 -12.95
N GLY A 110 -31.35 -8.24 -12.66
CA GLY A 110 -30.17 -9.08 -12.69
C GLY A 110 -29.87 -9.77 -11.35
N ASN A 111 -28.78 -10.55 -11.38
CA ASN A 111 -28.16 -11.22 -10.25
C ASN A 111 -26.64 -11.02 -10.31
N THR A 112 -26.20 -9.76 -10.29
CA THR A 112 -24.81 -9.41 -10.50
C THR A 112 -23.97 -9.69 -9.25
N ASP A 113 -22.95 -10.53 -9.40
CA ASP A 113 -21.89 -10.70 -8.40
C ASP A 113 -20.83 -9.58 -8.59
N TRP A 114 -21.04 -8.47 -7.90
CA TRP A 114 -20.13 -7.35 -7.95
C TRP A 114 -18.75 -7.68 -7.37
N ASP A 115 -18.65 -8.59 -6.39
CA ASP A 115 -17.39 -9.03 -5.85
C ASP A 115 -16.55 -9.76 -6.92
N ALA A 116 -17.17 -10.68 -7.64
CA ALA A 116 -16.51 -11.39 -8.73
C ALA A 116 -16.15 -10.47 -9.92
N ALA A 117 -16.95 -9.43 -10.17
CA ALA A 117 -16.66 -8.44 -11.21
C ALA A 117 -15.44 -7.58 -10.86
N ILE A 118 -15.23 -7.30 -9.57
CA ILE A 118 -14.19 -6.39 -9.07
C ILE A 118 -12.89 -7.13 -8.75
N TYR A 119 -12.96 -8.32 -8.15
CA TYR A 119 -11.79 -8.96 -7.56
C TYR A 119 -11.40 -10.28 -8.23
N LYS A 120 -10.11 -10.46 -8.42
CA LYS A 120 -9.51 -11.76 -8.76
C LYS A 120 -9.62 -12.73 -7.58
N LYS A 121 -9.70 -14.02 -7.86
CA LYS A 121 -9.65 -15.07 -6.83
C LYS A 121 -8.27 -15.15 -6.19
N SER A 122 -7.23 -14.97 -6.98
CA SER A 122 -5.84 -15.01 -6.54
C SER A 122 -4.97 -14.08 -7.38
N THR A 123 -3.83 -13.72 -6.83
CA THR A 123 -2.80 -12.90 -7.48
C THR A 123 -1.42 -13.46 -7.15
N ALA A 124 -0.39 -12.99 -7.83
CA ALA A 124 0.97 -13.46 -7.65
C ALA A 124 1.88 -12.37 -7.06
N ALA A 125 2.89 -12.79 -6.32
CA ALA A 125 4.01 -11.96 -5.92
C ALA A 125 5.30 -12.74 -6.06
N HIS A 126 6.39 -12.04 -6.37
CA HIS A 126 7.71 -12.64 -6.40
C HIS A 126 8.75 -11.70 -5.79
N GLN A 127 9.81 -12.31 -5.27
CA GLN A 127 10.91 -11.60 -4.64
C GLN A 127 12.23 -12.23 -5.05
N HIS A 128 13.21 -11.36 -5.29
CA HIS A 128 14.58 -11.74 -5.58
C HIS A 128 15.51 -10.92 -4.70
N SER A 129 16.45 -11.56 -4.04
CA SER A 129 17.44 -10.91 -3.19
C SER A 129 18.83 -11.41 -3.52
N LEU A 130 19.75 -10.49 -3.70
CA LEU A 130 21.16 -10.78 -3.92
C LEU A 130 21.97 -10.11 -2.81
N ASN A 131 22.86 -10.88 -2.19
CA ASN A 131 23.80 -10.36 -1.22
C ASN A 131 25.23 -10.78 -1.62
N ILE A 132 26.11 -9.82 -1.66
CA ILE A 132 27.54 -10.00 -1.95
C ILE A 132 28.30 -9.43 -0.77
N SER A 133 29.15 -10.21 -0.15
CA SER A 133 29.96 -9.77 0.98
C SER A 133 31.35 -10.39 0.95
N GLY A 134 32.30 -9.66 1.50
CA GLY A 134 33.68 -10.10 1.57
C GLY A 134 34.57 -9.06 2.23
N GLY A 135 35.85 -9.33 2.23
CA GLY A 135 36.80 -8.36 2.72
C GLY A 135 38.14 -8.98 3.15
N SER A 136 38.84 -8.25 3.98
CA SER A 136 40.08 -8.62 4.63
C SER A 136 40.02 -8.20 6.11
N GLU A 137 41.08 -8.40 6.84
CA GLU A 137 41.20 -7.86 8.21
C GLU A 137 41.02 -6.35 8.30
N ARG A 138 41.39 -5.61 7.24
CA ARG A 138 41.33 -4.15 7.23
C ARG A 138 40.13 -3.57 6.54
N ILE A 139 39.53 -4.27 5.58
CA ILE A 139 38.36 -3.77 4.83
C ILE A 139 37.31 -4.87 4.75
N LYS A 140 36.07 -4.56 5.08
CA LYS A 140 34.92 -5.45 4.92
C LYS A 140 33.81 -4.73 4.21
N PHE A 141 33.13 -5.42 3.30
CA PHE A 141 31.98 -4.84 2.61
C PHE A 141 30.82 -5.81 2.50
N SER A 142 29.64 -5.28 2.37
CA SER A 142 28.44 -6.02 2.04
C SER A 142 27.57 -5.15 1.12
N ILE A 143 27.19 -5.72 -0.01
CA ILE A 143 26.31 -5.12 -1.00
C ILE A 143 25.07 -6.00 -1.09
N SER A 144 23.91 -5.45 -0.93
CA SER A 144 22.65 -6.20 -1.07
C SER A 144 21.66 -5.46 -1.94
N GLY A 145 20.95 -6.22 -2.79
CA GLY A 145 19.83 -5.76 -3.58
C GLY A 145 18.63 -6.66 -3.35
N ARG A 146 17.44 -6.09 -3.34
CA ARG A 146 16.17 -6.82 -3.29
C ARG A 146 15.20 -6.18 -4.25
N TYR A 147 14.57 -7.01 -5.06
CA TYR A 147 13.42 -6.66 -5.86
C TYR A 147 12.21 -7.46 -5.36
N PHE A 148 11.09 -6.77 -5.17
CA PHE A 148 9.80 -7.36 -4.85
C PHE A 148 8.77 -6.80 -5.81
N SER A 149 7.95 -7.67 -6.40
CA SER A 149 6.82 -7.33 -7.24
C SER A 149 5.59 -8.10 -6.80
N GLN A 150 4.47 -7.42 -6.77
CA GLN A 150 3.17 -8.00 -6.47
C GLN A 150 2.14 -7.46 -7.44
N ASP A 151 1.45 -8.35 -8.12
CA ASP A 151 0.29 -8.01 -8.92
C ASP A 151 -0.89 -7.65 -8.01
N GLY A 152 -1.72 -6.73 -8.46
CA GLY A 152 -2.89 -6.33 -7.72
C GLY A 152 -4.03 -7.33 -7.79
N ILE A 153 -5.02 -7.13 -6.92
CA ILE A 153 -6.14 -8.05 -6.73
C ILE A 153 -7.37 -7.67 -7.55
N TYR A 154 -7.37 -6.49 -8.16
CA TYR A 154 -8.52 -6.03 -8.94
C TYR A 154 -8.60 -6.75 -10.29
N ASN A 155 -9.83 -7.08 -10.70
CA ASN A 155 -10.10 -7.68 -11.98
C ASN A 155 -10.04 -6.59 -13.08
N ALA A 156 -9.59 -6.95 -14.27
CA ALA A 156 -9.58 -6.09 -15.46
C ALA A 156 -8.77 -4.78 -15.35
N VAL A 157 -7.98 -4.57 -14.29
CA VAL A 157 -7.12 -3.39 -14.16
C VAL A 157 -5.67 -3.80 -13.91
N ASN A 158 -4.75 -2.96 -14.35
CA ASN A 158 -3.32 -3.16 -14.13
C ASN A 158 -2.88 -2.44 -12.84
N ASP A 159 -3.27 -2.99 -11.70
CA ASP A 159 -2.81 -2.57 -10.39
C ASP A 159 -1.62 -3.43 -9.94
N TRP A 160 -0.61 -2.79 -9.35
CA TRP A 160 0.63 -3.45 -8.98
C TRP A 160 1.40 -2.68 -7.92
N TYR A 161 2.29 -3.39 -7.24
CA TYR A 161 3.25 -2.84 -6.31
C TYR A 161 4.66 -3.38 -6.62
N ASN A 162 5.63 -2.48 -6.81
CA ASN A 162 7.04 -2.81 -7.00
C ASN A 162 7.90 -2.13 -5.96
N GLN A 163 8.89 -2.85 -5.44
CA GLN A 163 9.84 -2.31 -4.48
C GLN A 163 11.26 -2.77 -4.82
N TYR A 164 12.15 -1.80 -4.90
CA TYR A 164 13.59 -1.99 -5.07
C TYR A 164 14.29 -1.51 -3.81
N ASN A 165 15.11 -2.36 -3.22
CA ASN A 165 15.95 -2.02 -2.08
C ASN A 165 17.41 -2.22 -2.48
N GLY A 166 18.25 -1.28 -2.09
CA GLY A 166 19.70 -1.43 -2.20
C GLY A 166 20.35 -1.02 -0.90
N ARG A 167 21.44 -1.71 -0.56
CA ARG A 167 22.28 -1.35 0.58
C ARG A 167 23.72 -1.67 0.31
N VAL A 168 24.58 -0.73 0.65
CA VAL A 168 26.04 -0.87 0.62
C VAL A 168 26.55 -0.54 2.02
N LYS A 169 27.33 -1.47 2.58
CA LYS A 169 28.05 -1.27 3.84
C LYS A 169 29.52 -1.47 3.58
N VAL A 170 30.31 -0.56 4.10
CA VAL A 170 31.76 -0.66 4.08
C VAL A 170 32.26 -0.37 5.48
N TRP A 171 33.15 -1.21 5.95
CA TRP A 171 33.91 -0.99 7.17
C TRP A 171 35.38 -1.05 6.82
N GLY A 172 36.16 -0.05 7.29
CA GLY A 172 37.57 0.05 7.00
C GLY A 172 38.36 0.45 8.23
N LYS A 173 39.43 -0.27 8.52
CA LYS A 173 40.45 0.06 9.52
C LYS A 173 41.58 0.80 8.80
N ILE A 174 41.51 2.15 8.84
CA ILE A 174 42.45 3.03 8.12
C ILE A 174 43.84 3.00 8.82
N ARG A 175 43.82 3.02 10.15
CA ARG A 175 44.95 2.85 11.06
C ARG A 175 44.51 1.97 12.21
N ASP A 176 45.42 1.46 13.02
CA ASP A 176 45.10 0.62 14.17
C ASP A 176 44.21 1.34 15.19
N TRP A 177 44.28 2.65 15.21
CA TRP A 177 43.50 3.53 16.08
C TRP A 177 42.35 4.27 15.37
N TRP A 178 42.16 4.08 14.03
CA TRP A 178 41.12 4.79 13.27
C TRP A 178 40.34 3.85 12.37
N THR A 179 39.03 3.77 12.62
CA THR A 179 38.08 2.99 11.87
C THR A 179 37.01 3.88 11.25
N VAL A 180 36.59 3.57 10.01
CA VAL A 180 35.51 4.24 9.31
C VAL A 180 34.46 3.21 8.93
N GLU A 181 33.18 3.53 9.18
CA GLU A 181 32.05 2.75 8.73
C GLU A 181 31.15 3.61 7.84
N SER A 182 30.69 3.08 6.72
CA SER A 182 29.70 3.70 5.85
C SER A 182 28.56 2.72 5.60
N ASN A 183 27.33 3.19 5.72
CA ASN A 183 26.13 2.42 5.45
C ASN A 183 25.15 3.28 4.66
N THR A 184 25.05 2.98 3.36
CA THR A 184 24.12 3.62 2.43
C THR A 184 22.99 2.67 2.14
N SER A 185 21.76 3.11 2.24
CA SER A 185 20.60 2.33 1.82
C SER A 185 19.62 3.19 1.06
N PHE A 186 18.97 2.59 0.08
CA PHE A 186 17.85 3.22 -0.61
C PHE A 186 16.70 2.23 -0.78
N VAL A 187 15.49 2.77 -0.82
CA VAL A 187 14.27 2.04 -1.10
C VAL A 187 13.45 2.85 -2.09
N ASN A 188 13.12 2.25 -3.22
CA ASN A 188 12.21 2.82 -4.20
C ASN A 188 10.95 1.96 -4.22
N ARG A 189 9.78 2.58 -4.00
CA ARG A 189 8.47 1.92 -4.03
C ARG A 189 7.62 2.63 -5.06
N THR A 190 7.05 1.83 -5.94
CA THR A 190 6.08 2.33 -6.92
C THR A 190 4.84 1.45 -6.85
N TYR A 191 3.67 2.05 -6.84
CA TYR A 191 2.43 1.30 -6.89
C TYR A 191 1.35 2.08 -7.63
N ARG A 192 0.48 1.34 -8.30
CA ARG A 192 -0.65 1.82 -9.05
C ARG A 192 -1.91 1.17 -8.52
N GLN A 193 -2.95 1.96 -8.34
CA GLN A 193 -4.26 1.50 -7.90
C GLN A 193 -5.35 2.15 -8.73
N PRO A 194 -6.48 1.45 -8.97
CA PRO A 194 -7.63 2.02 -9.63
C PRO A 194 -8.30 3.08 -8.74
N MET A 195 -9.04 3.98 -9.38
CA MET A 195 -9.84 4.97 -8.71
C MET A 195 -11.30 4.82 -9.12
N SER A 196 -12.23 5.10 -8.20
CA SER A 196 -13.64 5.25 -8.54
C SER A 196 -13.87 6.53 -9.35
N TYR A 197 -15.06 6.68 -9.92
CA TYR A 197 -15.44 7.84 -10.73
C TYR A 197 -15.24 9.20 -10.04
N SER A 198 -15.33 9.24 -8.71
CA SER A 198 -15.17 10.49 -7.94
C SER A 198 -13.74 10.71 -7.45
N GLY A 199 -12.85 9.74 -7.67
CA GLY A 199 -11.48 9.76 -7.18
C GLY A 199 -11.31 9.91 -5.66
N LYS A 200 -12.42 10.02 -4.93
CA LYS A 200 -12.43 10.31 -3.49
C LYS A 200 -12.63 9.08 -2.63
N MET A 201 -13.23 8.02 -3.18
CA MET A 201 -13.53 6.80 -2.43
C MET A 201 -12.76 5.61 -2.99
N LEU A 202 -12.36 4.71 -2.10
CA LEU A 202 -11.82 3.42 -2.49
C LEU A 202 -12.90 2.62 -3.24
N VAL A 203 -12.54 1.90 -4.28
CA VAL A 203 -13.44 1.03 -5.06
C VAL A 203 -14.21 0.09 -4.14
N GLN A 204 -13.55 -0.49 -3.14
CA GLN A 204 -14.17 -1.37 -2.16
C GLN A 204 -15.40 -0.74 -1.48
N ARG A 205 -15.27 0.49 -0.99
CA ARG A 205 -16.38 1.17 -0.31
C ARG A 205 -17.54 1.47 -1.26
N GLN A 206 -17.26 1.72 -2.52
CA GLN A 206 -18.31 2.03 -3.50
C GLN A 206 -19.19 0.83 -3.79
N TRP A 207 -18.61 -0.36 -4.03
CA TRP A 207 -19.43 -1.52 -4.35
C TRP A 207 -20.20 -2.05 -3.14
N GLU A 208 -19.65 -1.96 -1.93
CA GLU A 208 -20.36 -2.30 -0.70
C GLU A 208 -21.62 -1.45 -0.47
N HIS A 209 -21.57 -0.18 -0.90
CA HIS A 209 -22.69 0.75 -0.72
C HIS A 209 -23.66 0.82 -1.89
N GLN A 210 -23.23 0.53 -3.12
CA GLN A 210 -23.99 0.80 -4.34
C GLN A 210 -24.02 -0.36 -5.33
N GLY A 211 -23.40 -1.48 -4.99
CA GLY A 211 -23.41 -2.70 -5.79
C GLY A 211 -24.66 -3.53 -5.57
N TYR A 212 -25.83 -3.02 -5.97
CA TYR A 212 -27.08 -3.76 -5.85
C TYR A 212 -27.14 -4.91 -6.85
N PRO A 213 -27.44 -6.15 -6.42
CA PRO A 213 -27.35 -7.33 -7.29
C PRO A 213 -28.32 -7.29 -8.46
N MET A 214 -29.48 -6.63 -8.36
CA MET A 214 -30.42 -6.50 -9.45
C MET A 214 -29.94 -5.59 -10.60
N GLN A 215 -28.93 -4.76 -10.38
CA GLN A 215 -28.33 -3.90 -11.39
C GLN A 215 -27.39 -4.71 -12.30
N LEU A 216 -27.31 -4.34 -13.58
CA LEU A 216 -26.40 -4.94 -14.55
C LEU A 216 -25.11 -4.08 -14.69
N ILE A 217 -24.06 -4.69 -15.21
CA ILE A 217 -22.79 -4.00 -15.52
C ILE A 217 -22.93 -3.21 -16.83
N THR A 218 -23.55 -3.83 -17.84
CA THR A 218 -23.78 -3.20 -19.16
C THR A 218 -25.25 -3.23 -19.53
N ASN A 219 -25.65 -2.24 -20.30
CA ASN A 219 -26.95 -2.20 -20.95
C ASN A 219 -27.02 -3.17 -22.14
N PRO A 220 -28.22 -3.48 -22.67
CA PRO A 220 -28.37 -4.33 -23.85
C PRO A 220 -27.65 -3.83 -25.11
N ASP A 221 -27.40 -2.53 -25.20
CA ASP A 221 -26.65 -1.91 -26.30
C ASP A 221 -25.12 -1.88 -26.08
N GLY A 222 -24.65 -2.53 -25.00
CA GLY A 222 -23.23 -2.59 -24.62
C GLY A 222 -22.69 -1.33 -23.90
N SER A 223 -23.50 -0.29 -23.73
CA SER A 223 -23.10 0.87 -22.94
C SER A 223 -23.04 0.54 -21.44
N TRP A 224 -22.25 1.30 -20.68
CA TRP A 224 -22.20 1.15 -19.23
C TRP A 224 -23.53 1.56 -18.57
N THR A 225 -23.86 0.87 -17.48
CA THR A 225 -24.92 1.31 -16.57
C THR A 225 -24.38 2.36 -15.59
N ASP A 226 -25.26 3.13 -15.00
CA ASP A 226 -24.90 4.06 -13.91
C ASP A 226 -24.27 3.30 -12.71
N ALA A 227 -24.80 2.10 -12.40
CA ALA A 227 -24.25 1.26 -11.34
C ALA A 227 -22.81 0.84 -11.61
N ALA A 228 -22.47 0.42 -12.83
CA ALA A 228 -21.11 0.03 -13.21
C ALA A 228 -20.11 1.18 -13.08
N VAL A 229 -20.52 2.40 -13.46
CA VAL A 229 -19.70 3.60 -13.27
C VAL A 229 -19.58 3.94 -11.80
N CYS A 230 -20.67 3.92 -11.05
CA CYS A 230 -20.74 4.27 -9.64
C CYS A 230 -19.90 3.32 -8.77
N VAL A 231 -20.03 2.02 -9.00
CA VAL A 231 -19.27 0.96 -8.30
C VAL A 231 -17.79 0.98 -8.69
N GLY A 232 -17.46 1.48 -9.88
CA GLY A 232 -16.09 1.62 -10.37
C GLY A 232 -15.66 0.55 -11.38
N VAL A 233 -16.52 -0.40 -11.74
CA VAL A 233 -16.20 -1.47 -12.71
C VAL A 233 -15.86 -0.88 -14.08
N ALA A 234 -16.64 0.10 -14.55
CA ALA A 234 -16.36 0.80 -15.82
C ALA A 234 -14.99 1.48 -15.81
N GLY A 235 -14.62 2.09 -14.69
CA GLY A 235 -13.31 2.70 -14.49
C GLY A 235 -12.16 1.71 -14.52
N MET A 236 -12.35 0.55 -13.88
CA MET A 236 -11.35 -0.51 -13.88
C MET A 236 -11.17 -1.14 -15.24
N GLN A 237 -12.26 -1.44 -15.97
CA GLN A 237 -12.16 -2.07 -17.28
C GLN A 237 -11.58 -1.16 -18.36
N THR A 238 -11.77 0.15 -18.26
CA THR A 238 -11.20 1.12 -19.19
C THR A 238 -9.81 1.59 -18.80
N ASP A 239 -9.39 1.37 -17.54
CA ASP A 239 -8.11 1.78 -16.96
C ASP A 239 -7.79 3.28 -17.11
N ARG A 240 -8.84 4.12 -17.23
CA ARG A 240 -8.71 5.57 -17.48
C ARG A 240 -8.46 6.39 -16.22
N SER A 241 -8.99 5.93 -15.07
CA SER A 241 -8.79 6.56 -13.77
C SER A 241 -7.86 5.73 -12.89
N TYR A 242 -6.82 6.37 -12.37
CA TYR A 242 -5.83 5.68 -11.54
C TYR A 242 -5.14 6.64 -10.58
N GLN A 243 -4.53 6.07 -9.54
CA GLN A 243 -3.54 6.75 -8.73
C GLN A 243 -2.21 5.99 -8.82
N HIS A 244 -1.17 6.70 -9.23
CA HIS A 244 0.20 6.21 -9.27
C HIS A 244 1.02 6.90 -8.18
N ASN A 245 1.71 6.14 -7.36
CA ASN A 245 2.52 6.65 -6.27
C ASN A 245 3.94 6.15 -6.43
N LYS A 246 4.89 7.07 -6.27
CA LYS A 246 6.32 6.78 -6.24
C LYS A 246 6.88 7.31 -4.93
N LYS A 247 7.64 6.48 -4.23
CA LYS A 247 8.32 6.86 -2.99
C LYS A 247 9.76 6.41 -3.05
N PHE A 248 10.66 7.34 -2.79
CA PHE A 248 12.08 7.09 -2.71
C PHE A 248 12.60 7.51 -1.33
N ASP A 249 13.26 6.59 -0.65
CA ASP A 249 13.93 6.84 0.62
C ASP A 249 15.41 6.52 0.46
N MET A 250 16.28 7.41 0.90
CA MET A 250 17.72 7.19 0.99
C MET A 250 18.22 7.53 2.39
N THR A 251 19.06 6.66 2.93
CA THR A 251 19.76 6.91 4.20
C THR A 251 21.23 6.66 3.98
N GLN A 252 22.04 7.66 4.33
CA GLN A 252 23.49 7.58 4.40
C GLN A 252 23.90 7.76 5.86
N ASN A 253 24.62 6.79 6.40
CA ASN A 253 25.26 6.92 7.70
C ASN A 253 26.76 6.71 7.53
N ILE A 254 27.55 7.62 8.09
CA ILE A 254 29.01 7.53 8.16
C ILE A 254 29.39 7.62 9.64
N ALA A 255 30.17 6.68 10.13
CA ALA A 255 30.70 6.70 11.48
C ALA A 255 32.22 6.57 11.48
N MET A 256 32.87 7.31 12.35
CA MET A 256 34.30 7.26 12.58
C MET A 256 34.58 6.94 14.04
N THR A 257 35.51 6.05 14.29
CA THR A 257 35.92 5.67 15.63
C THR A 257 37.43 5.85 15.74
N PHE A 258 37.87 6.55 16.78
CA PHE A 258 39.26 6.81 17.11
C PHE A 258 39.57 6.21 18.49
N ASP A 259 40.40 5.21 18.54
CA ASP A 259 40.91 4.62 19.78
C ASP A 259 42.12 5.44 20.25
N LEU A 260 41.84 6.55 21.00
CA LEU A 260 42.87 7.51 21.46
C LEU A 260 43.86 6.88 22.45
N MET A 261 43.34 6.01 23.30
CA MET A 261 44.12 5.14 24.17
C MET A 261 43.51 3.74 24.13
N LYS A 262 44.29 2.76 23.68
CA LYS A 262 43.82 1.38 23.47
C LYS A 262 43.10 0.83 24.69
N ASP A 263 41.84 0.40 24.49
CA ASP A 263 40.95 -0.16 25.51
C ASP A 263 40.59 0.76 26.68
N VAL A 264 41.01 2.04 26.63
CA VAL A 264 40.78 3.03 27.72
C VAL A 264 39.96 4.24 27.25
N LEU A 265 40.33 4.84 26.12
CA LEU A 265 39.71 6.09 25.69
C LEU A 265 39.38 6.03 24.19
N GLN A 266 38.10 6.12 23.87
CA GLN A 266 37.60 6.09 22.51
C GLN A 266 36.73 7.30 22.21
N LEU A 267 37.01 7.97 21.08
CA LEU A 267 36.17 9.00 20.52
C LEU A 267 35.40 8.40 19.31
N LYS A 268 34.10 8.58 19.28
CA LYS A 268 33.26 8.18 18.15
C LYS A 268 32.41 9.31 17.67
N GLY A 269 32.35 9.51 16.35
CA GLY A 269 31.43 10.43 15.71
C GLY A 269 30.63 9.72 14.64
N ASP A 270 29.37 10.06 14.48
CA ASP A 270 28.54 9.61 13.37
C ASP A 270 27.71 10.74 12.79
N PHE A 271 27.51 10.65 11.49
CA PHE A 271 26.66 11.55 10.71
C PHE A 271 25.65 10.73 9.91
N THR A 272 24.40 11.12 9.99
CA THR A 272 23.30 10.53 9.25
C THR A 272 22.63 11.57 8.37
N TYR A 273 22.50 11.27 7.09
CA TYR A 273 21.68 12.00 6.14
C TYR A 273 20.53 11.10 5.69
N TYR A 274 19.31 11.58 5.83
CA TYR A 274 18.09 10.93 5.34
C TYR A 274 17.41 11.84 4.33
N TYR A 275 17.01 11.27 3.21
CA TYR A 275 16.24 11.92 2.16
C TYR A 275 15.01 11.08 1.82
N ASN A 276 13.86 11.73 1.76
CA ASN A 276 12.59 11.12 1.35
C ASN A 276 11.96 11.97 0.25
N GLN A 277 11.51 11.31 -0.81
CA GLN A 277 10.72 11.91 -1.88
C GLN A 277 9.45 11.09 -2.09
N SER A 278 8.32 11.76 -2.22
CA SER A 278 7.03 11.15 -2.53
C SER A 278 6.36 11.92 -3.68
N GLU A 279 5.95 11.19 -4.70
CA GLU A 279 5.22 11.68 -5.86
C GLU A 279 3.90 10.91 -5.96
N ARG A 280 2.81 11.63 -6.18
CA ARG A 280 1.49 11.05 -6.42
C ARG A 280 0.87 11.70 -7.64
N ASP A 281 0.62 10.90 -8.67
CA ASP A 281 -0.16 11.25 -9.84
C ASP A 281 -1.54 10.61 -9.71
N ARG A 282 -2.58 11.41 -9.80
CA ARG A 282 -3.96 10.97 -9.74
C ARG A 282 -4.70 11.47 -10.96
N LYS A 283 -5.21 10.56 -11.76
CA LYS A 283 -6.02 10.84 -12.93
C LYS A 283 -7.46 10.41 -12.69
N GLU A 284 -8.39 11.30 -12.95
CA GLU A 284 -9.82 11.04 -12.99
C GLU A 284 -10.32 11.28 -14.42
N ALA A 285 -11.11 10.33 -14.94
CA ALA A 285 -11.69 10.42 -16.28
C ALA A 285 -13.21 10.58 -16.20
N ILE A 286 -13.79 11.20 -17.19
CA ILE A 286 -15.24 11.20 -17.42
C ILE A 286 -15.65 9.80 -17.87
N TYR A 287 -16.75 9.29 -17.31
CA TYR A 287 -17.37 8.03 -17.69
C TYR A 287 -18.78 8.28 -18.19
N ASP A 288 -18.99 7.94 -19.45
CA ASP A 288 -20.31 7.99 -20.08
C ASP A 288 -21.05 6.68 -19.78
N PHE A 289 -22.35 6.80 -19.58
CA PHE A 289 -23.26 5.69 -19.36
C PHE A 289 -24.62 6.06 -19.94
N LYS A 290 -25.53 5.09 -19.99
CA LYS A 290 -26.89 5.35 -20.42
C LYS A 290 -27.90 4.95 -19.34
N ASN A 291 -28.89 5.80 -19.14
CA ASN A 291 -30.06 5.54 -18.30
C ASN A 291 -31.26 5.00 -19.10
N GLY A 292 -31.16 4.99 -20.42
CA GLY A 292 -32.11 4.50 -21.40
C GLY A 292 -31.50 4.58 -22.80
N PRO A 293 -32.11 3.95 -23.84
CA PRO A 293 -31.53 3.93 -25.18
C PRO A 293 -31.18 5.32 -25.72
N GLU A 294 -32.05 6.28 -25.47
CA GLU A 294 -31.91 7.68 -25.91
C GLU A 294 -31.55 8.63 -24.75
N LEU A 295 -31.10 8.10 -23.59
CA LEU A 295 -30.82 8.87 -22.40
C LEU A 295 -29.33 8.75 -22.01
N PRO A 296 -28.41 9.36 -22.76
CA PRO A 296 -27.00 9.41 -22.36
C PRO A 296 -26.81 10.26 -21.12
N SER A 297 -25.83 9.90 -20.32
CA SER A 297 -25.43 10.63 -19.13
C SER A 297 -23.93 10.44 -18.89
N SER A 298 -23.36 11.22 -18.00
CA SER A 298 -21.95 11.08 -17.61
C SER A 298 -21.74 11.35 -16.14
N ARG A 299 -20.73 10.75 -15.57
CA ARG A 299 -20.22 11.06 -14.23
C ARG A 299 -18.84 11.67 -14.33
N ALA A 300 -18.55 12.58 -13.41
CA ALA A 300 -17.51 13.58 -13.40
C ALA A 300 -17.78 14.73 -14.40
N ALA A 301 -17.42 15.94 -13.99
CA ALA A 301 -17.66 17.12 -14.81
C ALA A 301 -16.58 17.34 -15.87
N PHE A 302 -15.39 16.82 -15.65
CA PHE A 302 -14.21 16.99 -16.51
C PHE A 302 -13.13 15.95 -16.18
N ASP A 303 -12.27 15.68 -17.15
CA ASP A 303 -11.03 14.93 -16.91
C ASP A 303 -10.07 15.79 -16.08
N SER A 304 -9.44 15.19 -15.09
CA SER A 304 -8.48 15.89 -14.24
C SER A 304 -7.21 15.08 -14.00
N LEU A 305 -6.10 15.80 -13.84
CA LEU A 305 -4.82 15.26 -13.40
C LEU A 305 -4.32 16.08 -12.20
N GLU A 306 -4.17 15.42 -11.05
CA GLU A 306 -3.57 16.00 -9.86
C GLU A 306 -2.19 15.39 -9.66
N GLN A 307 -1.15 16.24 -9.56
CA GLN A 307 0.20 15.82 -9.23
C GLN A 307 0.62 16.45 -7.91
N LYS A 308 1.13 15.63 -6.99
CA LYS A 308 1.65 16.08 -5.69
C LYS A 308 3.08 15.58 -5.50
N TYR A 309 3.96 16.52 -5.21
CA TYR A 309 5.35 16.26 -4.89
C TYR A 309 5.61 16.66 -3.45
N PHE A 310 6.26 15.79 -2.73
CA PHE A 310 6.72 16.04 -1.37
C PHE A 310 8.14 15.55 -1.24
N ASN A 311 9.03 16.35 -0.67
CA ASN A 311 10.35 15.94 -0.27
C ASN A 311 10.65 16.38 1.16
N ASN A 312 11.47 15.61 1.83
CA ASN A 312 11.95 15.91 3.16
C ASN A 312 13.37 15.40 3.29
N ASN A 313 14.21 16.15 4.01
CA ASN A 313 15.53 15.72 4.39
C ASN A 313 15.74 15.91 5.90
N TYR A 314 16.60 15.10 6.45
CA TYR A 314 16.97 15.13 7.84
C TYR A 314 18.46 14.87 7.97
N MET A 315 19.15 15.64 8.78
CA MET A 315 20.56 15.48 9.10
C MET A 315 20.71 15.36 10.61
N ALA A 316 21.55 14.44 11.05
CA ALA A 316 21.91 14.29 12.45
C ALA A 316 23.39 13.98 12.56
N GLY A 317 24.05 14.58 13.52
CA GLY A 317 25.43 14.28 13.89
C GLY A 317 25.51 14.04 15.39
N ASN A 318 26.30 13.05 15.78
CA ASN A 318 26.56 12.75 17.17
C ASN A 318 28.06 12.57 17.38
N VAL A 319 28.56 13.00 18.53
CA VAL A 319 29.95 12.77 18.94
C VAL A 319 29.94 12.34 20.41
N TYR A 320 30.63 11.24 20.72
CA TYR A 320 30.74 10.73 22.09
C TYR A 320 32.14 10.27 22.41
N LEU A 321 32.54 10.56 23.64
CA LEU A 321 33.74 10.08 24.26
C LEU A 321 33.40 8.98 25.26
N THR A 322 34.06 7.83 25.13
CA THR A 322 33.91 6.70 26.04
C THR A 322 35.21 6.51 26.77
N TRP A 323 35.17 6.52 28.12
CA TRP A 323 36.29 6.27 28.99
C TRP A 323 36.07 5.01 29.84
N THR A 324 37.00 4.06 29.72
CA THR A 324 36.95 2.78 30.42
C THR A 324 38.28 2.61 31.18
N PRO A 325 38.39 3.21 32.40
CA PRO A 325 39.63 3.13 33.20
C PRO A 325 39.90 1.69 33.61
N ARG A 326 41.19 1.34 33.76
CA ARG A 326 41.62 0.07 34.30
C ARG A 326 41.60 0.18 35.81
N LEU A 327 40.64 -0.47 36.47
CA LEU A 327 40.43 -0.39 37.95
C LEU A 327 40.78 -1.72 38.65
N GLY A 328 41.65 -2.55 38.07
CA GLY A 328 41.94 -3.91 38.55
C GLY A 328 41.01 -4.94 37.95
N ASP A 329 41.07 -6.17 38.42
CA ASP A 329 40.34 -7.32 37.85
C ASP A 329 38.87 -7.40 38.31
N ASP A 330 38.58 -6.82 39.51
CA ASP A 330 37.27 -6.96 40.18
C ASP A 330 36.31 -5.81 39.87
N HIS A 331 36.76 -4.72 39.22
CA HIS A 331 35.97 -3.52 39.00
C HIS A 331 35.94 -3.13 37.51
N SER A 332 34.74 -2.86 36.99
CA SER A 332 34.53 -2.33 35.66
C SER A 332 33.76 -1.03 35.72
N LEU A 333 34.35 0.04 35.18
CA LEU A 333 33.72 1.34 35.04
C LEU A 333 33.73 1.75 33.56
N LYS A 334 32.61 2.20 33.06
CA LYS A 334 32.48 2.80 31.72
C LYS A 334 31.72 4.11 31.82
N VAL A 335 32.37 5.22 31.46
CA VAL A 335 31.75 6.53 31.40
C VAL A 335 31.62 6.97 29.97
N MET A 336 30.46 7.46 29.57
CA MET A 336 30.23 7.99 28.25
C MET A 336 29.63 9.40 28.36
N ALA A 337 30.22 10.35 27.64
CA ALA A 337 29.71 11.69 27.47
C ALA A 337 29.58 11.98 25.96
N GLY A 338 28.51 12.64 25.57
CA GLY A 338 28.27 12.90 24.14
C GLY A 338 27.30 14.04 23.91
N TRP A 339 27.30 14.48 22.66
CA TRP A 339 26.43 15.54 22.13
C TRP A 339 25.96 15.12 20.73
#